data_963f3eeae9cf95acf93fcce40f1b3e82
#
_entry.id   963f3eeae9cf95acf93fcce40f1b3e82
#
_cell.length_a   1.000
_cell.length_b   1.000
_cell.length_c   1.000
_cell.angle_alpha   90.00
_cell.angle_beta   90.00
_cell.angle_gamma   90.00
#
_symmetry.space_group_name_H-M   'P 1'
#
loop_
_entity.id
_entity.type
_entity.pdbx_description
1 polymer ?
#
loop_
_entity_poly.entity_id
_entity_poly.type
_entity_poly.pdbx_seq_one_letter_code
_entity_poly.pdbx_strand_id
1 'polypeptide(L)'
;MIKLWQVGLWWFWIIASVAYGQDRGQEIVTLPTRTNVTQSYFLARVPQRPQAVAVLFPGSGGLIQLRNENGQIRFSTGNFLVRSRGEFVDRSVVTAIIDAPSDQQNGWGMSDEFRLGADHFTDIAAVVGDLKKRFPAKPLFLIGTSRGTISAAALGARVDEQVAGAVLSATMFRPAGRRSNEPGPGLSGFDFSTIKIPVLFVHHVADQCGVTPYSDAARLSDRYPLISVAGGLPPKSTPCEAFSAHGFLGKESETVDQIVNWMLKKPFRQEVK
;
A
#
# COMPACT_ATOMS: atom_id res chain seq x y z
N MET A 1 83.86 -3.00 9.40
CA MET A 1 82.59 -3.72 9.80
C MET A 1 81.45 -2.73 9.76
N ILE A 2 80.71 -2.75 8.69
CA ILE A 2 79.54 -1.86 8.47
C ILE A 2 78.28 -2.71 8.59
N LYS A 3 77.44 -2.42 9.59
CA LYS A 3 76.14 -3.07 9.81
C LYS A 3 75.09 -2.37 8.94
N LEU A 4 74.56 -3.09 7.94
CA LEU A 4 73.38 -2.67 7.21
C LEU A 4 72.10 -2.93 8.09
N TRP A 5 71.30 -1.87 8.29
CA TRP A 5 69.98 -1.98 8.84
C TRP A 5 68.96 -2.18 7.69
N GLN A 6 68.25 -3.30 7.70
CA GLN A 6 67.14 -3.51 6.82
C GLN A 6 65.86 -2.87 7.42
N VAL A 7 65.31 -1.88 6.76
CA VAL A 7 63.99 -1.29 7.05
C VAL A 7 62.94 -2.08 6.29
N GLY A 8 62.19 -2.87 7.01
CA GLY A 8 61.03 -3.58 6.45
C GLY A 8 59.84 -2.64 6.28
N LEU A 9 59.46 -2.36 5.03
CA LEU A 9 58.17 -1.69 4.71
C LEU A 9 57.04 -2.69 4.89
N TRP A 10 56.18 -2.47 5.90
CA TRP A 10 54.91 -3.17 6.05
C TRP A 10 53.86 -2.44 5.22
N TRP A 11 53.39 -3.06 4.13
CA TRP A 11 52.25 -2.60 3.36
C TRP A 11 50.97 -3.06 4.04
N PHE A 12 50.26 -2.13 4.72
CA PHE A 12 48.91 -2.36 5.18
C PHE A 12 47.95 -2.31 4.00
N TRP A 13 47.45 -3.47 3.59
CA TRP A 13 46.30 -3.57 2.68
C TRP A 13 45.04 -3.21 3.45
N ILE A 14 44.51 -2.01 3.23
CA ILE A 14 43.13 -1.65 3.65
C ILE A 14 42.19 -2.38 2.73
N ILE A 15 41.66 -3.51 3.19
CA ILE A 15 40.53 -4.16 2.54
C ILE A 15 39.31 -3.32 2.85
N ALA A 16 38.95 -2.43 1.92
CA ALA A 16 37.65 -1.77 1.92
C ALA A 16 36.59 -2.86 1.64
N SER A 17 35.96 -3.35 2.71
CA SER A 17 34.78 -4.18 2.60
C SER A 17 33.66 -3.35 1.99
N VAL A 18 33.47 -3.48 0.68
CA VAL A 18 32.23 -3.04 0.00
C VAL A 18 31.13 -3.89 0.59
N ALA A 19 30.39 -3.35 1.53
CA ALA A 19 29.15 -3.94 1.99
C ALA A 19 28.18 -3.92 0.79
N TYR A 20 28.16 -4.99 0.02
CA TYR A 20 27.06 -5.26 -0.92
C TYR A 20 25.81 -5.34 -0.06
N GLY A 21 24.95 -4.31 -0.17
CA GLY A 21 23.63 -4.33 0.43
C GLY A 21 22.92 -5.60 -0.08
N GLN A 22 22.75 -6.58 0.80
CA GLN A 22 21.97 -7.77 0.48
C GLN A 22 20.59 -7.29 0.00
N ASP A 23 20.22 -7.68 -1.21
CA ASP A 23 18.88 -7.54 -1.74
C ASP A 23 17.96 -8.30 -0.77
N ARG A 24 17.28 -7.57 0.13
CA ARG A 24 16.40 -8.19 1.12
C ARG A 24 15.24 -8.80 0.38
N GLY A 25 15.22 -10.12 0.32
CA GLY A 25 14.21 -10.90 -0.35
C GLY A 25 12.80 -10.60 0.14
N GLN A 26 11.83 -11.16 -0.56
CA GLN A 26 10.42 -11.11 -0.17
C GLN A 26 10.19 -11.94 1.11
N GLU A 27 9.35 -11.46 2.03
CA GLU A 27 9.01 -12.19 3.26
C GLU A 27 7.54 -12.01 3.66
N ILE A 28 7.00 -13.00 4.36
CA ILE A 28 5.76 -12.88 5.12
C ILE A 28 6.15 -12.52 6.55
N VAL A 29 5.65 -11.39 7.03
CA VAL A 29 5.80 -10.97 8.41
C VAL A 29 4.49 -11.18 9.12
N THR A 30 4.51 -11.87 10.25
CA THR A 30 3.32 -12.13 11.09
C THR A 30 3.59 -11.58 12.49
N LEU A 31 2.73 -10.66 12.93
CA LEU A 31 2.84 -9.97 14.21
C LEU A 31 1.69 -10.37 15.14
N PRO A 32 1.93 -10.69 16.40
CA PRO A 32 0.86 -10.75 17.40
C PRO A 32 0.35 -9.34 17.66
N THR A 33 -0.97 -9.13 17.61
CA THR A 33 -1.59 -7.80 17.72
C THR A 33 -2.62 -7.69 18.80
N ARG A 34 -3.55 -8.63 18.87
CA ARG A 34 -4.59 -8.76 19.89
C ARG A 34 -4.52 -10.14 20.53
N THR A 35 -5.27 -10.38 21.62
CA THR A 35 -5.30 -11.70 22.27
C THR A 35 -5.69 -12.79 21.25
N ASN A 36 -4.79 -13.74 21.04
CA ASN A 36 -4.93 -14.85 20.08
C ASN A 36 -5.12 -14.43 18.61
N VAL A 37 -4.80 -13.18 18.26
CA VAL A 37 -4.89 -12.67 16.88
C VAL A 37 -3.54 -12.23 16.37
N THR A 38 -3.26 -12.57 15.12
CA THR A 38 -2.07 -12.14 14.40
C THR A 38 -2.45 -11.36 13.15
N GLN A 39 -1.63 -10.37 12.82
CA GLN A 39 -1.70 -9.61 11.58
C GLN A 39 -0.51 -9.98 10.69
N SER A 40 -0.80 -10.50 9.51
CA SER A 40 0.24 -10.79 8.52
C SER A 40 0.29 -9.71 7.45
N TYR A 41 1.49 -9.44 6.96
CA TYR A 41 1.69 -8.64 5.75
C TYR A 41 2.80 -9.25 4.88
N PHE A 42 2.69 -9.02 3.59
CA PHE A 42 3.73 -9.38 2.63
C PHE A 42 4.66 -8.19 2.41
N LEU A 43 5.90 -8.31 2.84
CA LEU A 43 6.95 -7.37 2.50
C LEU A 43 7.53 -7.77 1.14
N ALA A 44 7.32 -6.95 0.13
CA ALA A 44 7.92 -7.17 -1.18
C ALA A 44 9.44 -6.93 -1.14
N ARG A 45 10.13 -7.28 -2.23
CA ARG A 45 11.57 -7.01 -2.37
C ARG A 45 11.88 -5.54 -2.01
N VAL A 46 12.81 -5.34 -1.09
CA VAL A 46 13.18 -3.99 -0.65
C VAL A 46 14.14 -3.36 -1.67
N PRO A 47 13.87 -2.17 -2.19
CA PRO A 47 14.79 -1.48 -3.08
C PRO A 47 16.10 -1.13 -2.36
N GLN A 48 17.22 -1.08 -3.10
CA GLN A 48 18.54 -0.78 -2.50
C GLN A 48 18.57 0.57 -1.76
N ARG A 49 17.84 1.57 -2.26
CA ARG A 49 17.76 2.93 -1.68
C ARG A 49 16.30 3.32 -1.48
N PRO A 50 15.64 2.78 -0.45
CA PRO A 50 14.24 3.10 -0.21
C PRO A 50 14.06 4.59 0.12
N GLN A 51 13.08 5.23 -0.53
CA GLN A 51 12.74 6.63 -0.30
C GLN A 51 11.47 6.78 0.55
N ALA A 52 10.56 5.81 0.48
CA ALA A 52 9.31 5.79 1.25
C ALA A 52 8.87 4.35 1.53
N VAL A 53 7.90 4.20 2.41
CA VAL A 53 7.20 2.94 2.72
C VAL A 53 5.72 3.11 2.44
N ALA A 54 5.11 2.15 1.76
CA ALA A 54 3.68 2.09 1.48
C ALA A 54 3.05 0.87 2.14
N VAL A 55 2.07 1.10 3.00
CA VAL A 55 1.16 0.07 3.53
C VAL A 55 -0.02 -0.02 2.58
N LEU A 56 -0.16 -1.15 1.90
CA LEU A 56 -1.14 -1.36 0.84
C LEU A 56 -2.34 -2.16 1.37
N PHE A 57 -3.54 -1.56 1.29
CA PHE A 57 -4.81 -2.17 1.69
C PHE A 57 -5.59 -2.62 0.46
N PRO A 58 -5.62 -3.93 0.16
CA PRO A 58 -6.40 -4.47 -0.95
C PRO A 58 -7.90 -4.26 -0.76
N GLY A 59 -8.63 -4.23 -1.89
CA GLY A 59 -10.10 -4.18 -1.93
C GLY A 59 -10.76 -5.48 -1.45
N SER A 60 -12.08 -5.58 -1.67
CA SER A 60 -12.92 -6.68 -1.15
C SER A 60 -12.68 -6.92 0.33
N GLY A 61 -12.77 -8.12 0.84
CA GLY A 61 -12.47 -8.46 2.23
C GLY A 61 -11.00 -8.31 2.63
N GLY A 62 -10.10 -7.90 1.73
CA GLY A 62 -8.67 -7.78 2.02
C GLY A 62 -7.96 -9.12 2.16
N LEU A 63 -8.60 -10.21 1.76
CA LEU A 63 -8.02 -11.56 1.76
C LEU A 63 -7.07 -11.72 0.58
N ILE A 64 -5.78 -11.63 0.81
CA ILE A 64 -4.77 -11.99 -0.19
C ILE A 64 -4.26 -13.42 0.00
N GLN A 65 -4.67 -14.08 1.09
CA GLN A 65 -4.37 -15.48 1.35
C GLN A 65 -2.86 -15.77 1.35
N LEU A 66 -2.13 -14.97 2.12
CA LEU A 66 -0.68 -15.14 2.28
C LEU A 66 -0.34 -16.49 2.87
N ARG A 67 0.51 -17.25 2.19
CA ARG A 67 0.99 -18.52 2.67
C ARG A 67 2.38 -18.87 2.13
N ASN A 68 3.11 -19.65 2.89
CA ASN A 68 4.36 -20.25 2.44
C ASN A 68 4.09 -21.71 2.04
N GLU A 69 4.27 -22.01 0.77
CA GLU A 69 4.16 -23.36 0.22
C GLU A 69 5.54 -23.83 -0.22
N ASN A 70 6.14 -24.73 0.53
CA ASN A 70 7.46 -25.31 0.23
C ASN A 70 8.56 -24.25 -0.03
N GLY A 71 8.61 -23.19 0.80
CA GLY A 71 9.57 -22.11 0.67
C GLY A 71 9.19 -21.04 -0.36
N GLN A 72 8.07 -21.20 -1.06
CA GLN A 72 7.54 -20.22 -2.01
C GLN A 72 6.38 -19.43 -1.40
N ILE A 73 6.46 -18.11 -1.45
CA ILE A 73 5.36 -17.24 -1.02
C ILE A 73 4.27 -17.21 -2.09
N ARG A 74 3.05 -17.58 -1.68
CA ARG A 74 1.85 -17.59 -2.53
C ARG A 74 0.81 -16.64 -1.97
N PHE A 75 0.11 -15.95 -2.85
CA PHE A 75 -0.99 -15.03 -2.53
C PHE A 75 -1.80 -14.68 -3.78
N SER A 76 -3.02 -14.16 -3.60
CA SER A 76 -3.87 -13.67 -4.68
C SER A 76 -3.33 -12.37 -5.28
N THR A 77 -3.19 -12.30 -6.60
CA THR A 77 -2.52 -11.19 -7.31
C THR A 77 -3.46 -10.29 -8.12
N GLY A 78 -4.76 -10.55 -8.14
CA GLY A 78 -5.69 -9.81 -9.01
C GLY A 78 -5.88 -8.34 -8.66
N ASN A 79 -5.88 -7.98 -7.37
CA ASN A 79 -6.10 -6.61 -6.92
C ASN A 79 -5.05 -5.63 -7.50
N PHE A 80 -5.47 -4.39 -7.81
CA PHE A 80 -4.60 -3.34 -8.38
C PHE A 80 -3.31 -3.15 -7.58
N LEU A 81 -3.40 -2.88 -6.28
CA LEU A 81 -2.23 -2.63 -5.45
C LEU A 81 -1.31 -3.85 -5.35
N VAL A 82 -1.92 -5.05 -5.30
CA VAL A 82 -1.16 -6.31 -5.18
C VAL A 82 -0.38 -6.59 -6.46
N ARG A 83 -1.01 -6.47 -7.65
CA ARG A 83 -0.31 -6.74 -8.92
C ARG A 83 0.68 -5.66 -9.30
N SER A 84 0.43 -4.41 -8.88
CA SER A 84 1.30 -3.26 -9.17
C SER A 84 2.39 -3.02 -8.13
N ARG A 85 2.52 -3.87 -7.11
CA ARG A 85 3.52 -3.70 -6.04
C ARG A 85 4.96 -3.52 -6.55
N GLY A 86 5.31 -4.22 -7.63
CA GLY A 86 6.62 -4.11 -8.27
C GLY A 86 6.88 -2.71 -8.81
N GLU A 87 5.86 -2.06 -9.36
CA GLU A 87 5.93 -0.69 -9.87
C GLU A 87 6.33 0.33 -8.79
N PHE A 88 5.82 0.14 -7.56
CA PHE A 88 6.26 0.94 -6.40
C PHE A 88 7.71 0.66 -6.05
N VAL A 89 8.11 -0.62 -6.01
CA VAL A 89 9.48 -1.04 -5.68
C VAL A 89 10.48 -0.47 -6.70
N ASP A 90 10.17 -0.52 -7.99
CA ASP A 90 11.01 0.01 -9.06
C ASP A 90 11.18 1.53 -8.96
N ARG A 91 10.26 2.21 -8.27
CA ARG A 91 10.32 3.65 -7.94
C ARG A 91 10.84 3.93 -6.52
N SER A 92 11.57 2.97 -5.95
CA SER A 92 12.21 3.09 -4.63
C SER A 92 11.26 3.19 -3.44
N VAL A 93 10.05 2.66 -3.56
CA VAL A 93 9.07 2.57 -2.47
C VAL A 93 9.00 1.13 -1.95
N VAL A 94 9.22 0.95 -0.66
CA VAL A 94 8.97 -0.33 0.02
C VAL A 94 7.47 -0.58 0.08
N THR A 95 7.00 -1.77 -0.25
CA THR A 95 5.58 -2.13 -0.14
C THR A 95 5.35 -3.22 0.90
N ALA A 96 4.42 -2.95 1.81
CA ALA A 96 3.89 -3.89 2.78
C ALA A 96 2.40 -4.12 2.46
N ILE A 97 2.05 -5.27 1.91
CA ILE A 97 0.67 -5.60 1.53
C ILE A 97 0.00 -6.31 2.69
N ILE A 98 -1.07 -5.71 3.19
CA ILE A 98 -1.84 -6.24 4.32
C ILE A 98 -2.71 -7.41 3.86
N ASP A 99 -2.65 -8.53 4.58
CA ASP A 99 -3.67 -9.57 4.54
C ASP A 99 -4.72 -9.30 5.63
N ALA A 100 -5.88 -9.93 5.57
CA ALA A 100 -6.83 -9.90 6.68
C ALA A 100 -6.19 -10.54 7.94
N PRO A 101 -6.46 -10.03 9.17
CA PRO A 101 -5.93 -10.65 10.39
C PRO A 101 -6.50 -12.05 10.60
N SER A 102 -5.86 -12.83 11.44
CA SER A 102 -6.15 -14.27 11.58
C SER A 102 -7.60 -14.59 11.97
N ASP A 103 -8.29 -13.69 12.67
CA ASP A 103 -9.71 -13.80 13.04
C ASP A 103 -10.68 -13.34 11.93
N GLN A 104 -10.17 -12.75 10.83
CA GLN A 104 -10.92 -12.30 9.67
C GLN A 104 -10.58 -13.08 8.39
N GLN A 105 -9.93 -14.23 8.52
CA GLN A 105 -9.54 -15.09 7.38
C GLN A 105 -10.69 -15.96 6.86
N ASN A 106 -11.90 -15.81 7.41
CA ASN A 106 -13.07 -16.60 7.08
C ASN A 106 -14.10 -15.80 6.24
N GLY A 107 -14.94 -16.50 5.50
CA GLY A 107 -16.03 -15.91 4.73
C GLY A 107 -15.52 -14.86 3.73
N TRP A 108 -16.00 -13.63 3.83
CA TRP A 108 -15.67 -12.52 2.94
C TRP A 108 -14.46 -11.68 3.43
N GLY A 109 -13.81 -12.07 4.54
CA GLY A 109 -12.72 -11.31 5.13
C GLY A 109 -13.21 -10.14 5.99
N MET A 110 -12.47 -9.03 6.00
CA MET A 110 -12.78 -7.85 6.80
C MET A 110 -14.04 -7.12 6.30
N SER A 111 -15.04 -6.98 7.15
CA SER A 111 -16.21 -6.13 6.88
C SER A 111 -15.84 -4.64 6.92
N ASP A 112 -16.75 -3.76 6.46
CA ASP A 112 -16.58 -2.31 6.57
C ASP A 112 -16.52 -1.86 8.02
N GLU A 113 -17.36 -2.41 8.89
CA GLU A 113 -17.39 -2.13 10.32
C GLU A 113 -16.08 -2.52 11.01
N PHE A 114 -15.52 -3.69 10.65
CA PHE A 114 -14.21 -4.09 11.15
C PHE A 114 -13.13 -3.09 10.75
N ARG A 115 -13.09 -2.69 9.46
CA ARG A 115 -12.12 -1.72 8.93
C ARG A 115 -12.21 -0.34 9.60
N LEU A 116 -13.41 0.05 10.03
CA LEU A 116 -13.67 1.28 10.80
C LEU A 116 -13.39 1.12 12.30
N GLY A 117 -13.24 -0.11 12.79
CA GLY A 117 -13.17 -0.47 14.20
C GLY A 117 -11.81 -0.26 14.87
N ALA A 118 -11.81 -0.35 16.20
CA ALA A 118 -10.62 -0.23 17.03
C ALA A 118 -9.66 -1.42 16.85
N ASP A 119 -10.18 -2.60 16.58
CA ASP A 119 -9.40 -3.82 16.39
C ASP A 119 -8.49 -3.70 15.17
N HIS A 120 -9.04 -3.24 14.02
CA HIS A 120 -8.25 -3.00 12.82
C HIS A 120 -7.19 -1.92 13.04
N PHE A 121 -7.53 -0.86 13.76
CA PHE A 121 -6.55 0.15 14.14
C PHE A 121 -5.40 -0.45 14.95
N THR A 122 -5.69 -1.29 15.95
CA THR A 122 -4.69 -1.97 16.77
C THR A 122 -3.77 -2.86 15.92
N ASP A 123 -4.37 -3.64 15.02
CA ASP A 123 -3.61 -4.54 14.15
C ASP A 123 -2.64 -3.75 13.24
N ILE A 124 -3.11 -2.68 12.63
CA ILE A 124 -2.29 -1.89 11.70
C ILE A 124 -1.28 -1.00 12.43
N ALA A 125 -1.60 -0.53 13.65
CA ALA A 125 -0.62 0.19 14.47
C ALA A 125 0.62 -0.66 14.76
N ALA A 126 0.45 -1.96 15.01
CA ALA A 126 1.57 -2.90 15.16
C ALA A 126 2.40 -3.02 13.86
N VAL A 127 1.75 -3.11 12.70
CA VAL A 127 2.43 -3.14 11.39
C VAL A 127 3.20 -1.84 11.15
N VAL A 128 2.59 -0.68 11.39
CA VAL A 128 3.25 0.62 11.25
C VAL A 128 4.47 0.71 12.18
N GLY A 129 4.33 0.27 13.43
CA GLY A 129 5.42 0.23 14.39
C GLY A 129 6.59 -0.66 13.95
N ASP A 130 6.30 -1.84 13.38
CA ASP A 130 7.33 -2.74 12.84
C ASP A 130 8.03 -2.13 11.62
N LEU A 131 7.26 -1.59 10.67
CA LEU A 131 7.82 -0.96 9.47
C LEU A 131 8.69 0.25 9.80
N LYS A 132 8.33 1.05 10.81
CA LYS A 132 9.16 2.17 11.27
C LYS A 132 10.48 1.73 11.90
N LYS A 133 10.49 0.60 12.61
CA LYS A 133 11.74 0.00 13.13
C LYS A 133 12.63 -0.52 11.99
N ARG A 134 12.03 -1.12 10.96
CA ARG A 134 12.76 -1.67 9.79
C ARG A 134 13.29 -0.58 8.87
N PHE A 135 12.54 0.52 8.72
CA PHE A 135 12.83 1.62 7.81
C PHE A 135 12.82 2.98 8.55
N PRO A 136 13.76 3.20 9.48
CA PRO A 136 13.80 4.43 10.27
C PRO A 136 13.94 5.65 9.35
N ALA A 137 13.32 6.76 9.75
CA ALA A 137 13.32 8.05 9.05
C ALA A 137 12.75 8.02 7.61
N LYS A 138 12.09 6.93 7.17
CA LYS A 138 11.37 6.91 5.90
C LYS A 138 9.92 7.33 6.10
N PRO A 139 9.39 8.24 5.25
CA PRO A 139 7.97 8.58 5.29
C PRO A 139 7.14 7.34 4.95
N LEU A 140 6.08 7.10 5.75
CA LEU A 140 5.18 5.97 5.59
C LEU A 140 3.82 6.49 5.10
N PHE A 141 3.25 5.80 4.12
CA PHE A 141 1.96 6.13 3.52
C PHE A 141 0.98 4.98 3.63
N LEU A 142 -0.31 5.31 3.82
CA LEU A 142 -1.43 4.36 3.76
C LEU A 142 -2.05 4.43 2.37
N ILE A 143 -2.11 3.33 1.65
CA ILE A 143 -2.68 3.30 0.29
C ILE A 143 -3.77 2.25 0.22
N GLY A 144 -5.01 2.69 0.02
CA GLY A 144 -6.16 1.81 -0.15
C GLY A 144 -6.69 1.82 -1.58
N THR A 145 -7.27 0.69 -2.03
CA THR A 145 -8.06 0.63 -3.26
C THR A 145 -9.42 0.00 -3.01
N SER A 146 -10.47 0.55 -3.64
CA SER A 146 -11.83 0.05 -3.47
C SER A 146 -12.22 0.01 -1.99
N ARG A 147 -12.72 -1.11 -1.47
CA ARG A 147 -13.01 -1.32 -0.04
C ARG A 147 -11.79 -1.10 0.87
N GLY A 148 -10.57 -1.29 0.37
CA GLY A 148 -9.33 -0.98 1.11
C GLY A 148 -9.16 0.51 1.45
N THR A 149 -9.89 1.41 0.76
CA THR A 149 -9.89 2.84 1.08
C THR A 149 -10.57 3.13 2.42
N ILE A 150 -11.48 2.27 2.88
CA ILE A 150 -12.08 2.37 4.21
C ILE A 150 -11.00 2.25 5.28
N SER A 151 -10.12 1.25 5.15
CA SER A 151 -8.96 1.10 6.05
C SER A 151 -8.06 2.33 6.01
N ALA A 152 -7.64 2.77 4.82
CA ALA A 152 -6.71 3.89 4.69
C ALA A 152 -7.30 5.20 5.22
N ALA A 153 -8.59 5.48 4.98
CA ALA A 153 -9.27 6.67 5.47
C ALA A 153 -9.47 6.64 6.99
N ALA A 154 -10.01 5.53 7.53
CA ALA A 154 -10.27 5.39 8.96
C ALA A 154 -8.97 5.46 9.79
N LEU A 155 -7.91 4.83 9.32
CA LEU A 155 -6.59 4.91 9.94
C LEU A 155 -6.03 6.32 9.83
N GLY A 156 -6.13 6.96 8.65
CA GLY A 156 -5.66 8.33 8.42
C GLY A 156 -6.32 9.37 9.34
N ALA A 157 -7.55 9.12 9.78
CA ALA A 157 -8.23 9.98 10.75
C ALA A 157 -7.78 9.76 12.21
N ARG A 158 -7.08 8.65 12.50
CA ARG A 158 -6.65 8.26 13.85
C ARG A 158 -5.14 8.35 14.07
N VAL A 159 -4.35 8.30 12.99
CA VAL A 159 -2.89 8.45 13.05
C VAL A 159 -2.51 9.92 12.98
N ASP A 160 -1.39 10.22 13.59
CA ASP A 160 -0.77 11.53 13.63
C ASP A 160 0.53 11.56 12.81
N GLU A 161 1.56 12.21 13.32
CA GLU A 161 2.90 12.36 12.70
C GLU A 161 3.60 11.05 12.30
N GLN A 162 3.03 9.90 12.64
CA GLN A 162 3.61 8.60 12.28
C GLN A 162 3.42 8.26 10.80
N VAL A 163 2.45 8.89 10.12
CA VAL A 163 2.09 8.63 8.73
C VAL A 163 2.18 9.91 7.92
N ALA A 164 2.85 9.85 6.78
CA ALA A 164 3.13 11.03 5.94
C ALA A 164 1.98 11.39 4.99
N GLY A 165 1.03 10.47 4.77
CA GLY A 165 -0.14 10.73 3.92
C GLY A 165 -0.94 9.46 3.61
N ALA A 166 -2.12 9.66 3.03
CA ALA A 166 -3.02 8.59 2.58
C ALA A 166 -3.35 8.74 1.09
N VAL A 167 -3.41 7.62 0.37
CA VAL A 167 -3.87 7.55 -1.03
C VAL A 167 -5.13 6.69 -1.08
N LEU A 168 -6.20 7.24 -1.63
CA LEU A 168 -7.50 6.62 -1.75
C LEU A 168 -7.82 6.39 -3.23
N SER A 169 -7.58 5.18 -3.73
CA SER A 169 -7.79 4.84 -5.13
C SER A 169 -9.11 4.07 -5.34
N ALA A 170 -9.87 4.42 -6.36
CA ALA A 170 -11.22 3.89 -6.59
C ALA A 170 -12.01 3.84 -5.28
N THR A 171 -12.14 4.98 -4.61
CA THR A 171 -12.65 5.13 -3.24
C THR A 171 -14.08 4.64 -3.12
N MET A 172 -14.34 3.80 -2.12
CA MET A 172 -15.68 3.27 -1.85
C MET A 172 -16.54 4.30 -1.11
N PHE A 173 -17.05 5.30 -1.84
CA PHE A 173 -17.87 6.39 -1.29
C PHE A 173 -19.28 5.97 -0.88
N ARG A 174 -19.83 4.96 -1.55
CA ARG A 174 -21.23 4.58 -1.43
C ARG A 174 -21.38 3.23 -0.75
N PRO A 175 -22.51 3.00 -0.08
CA PRO A 175 -22.77 1.70 0.53
C PRO A 175 -22.94 0.62 -0.54
N ALA A 176 -22.43 -0.57 -0.26
CA ALA A 176 -22.79 -1.78 -0.98
C ALA A 176 -24.12 -2.31 -0.42
N GLY A 177 -25.13 -2.41 -1.27
CA GLY A 177 -26.47 -2.83 -0.87
C GLY A 177 -26.53 -4.28 -0.37
N ARG A 178 -27.65 -4.65 0.27
CA ARG A 178 -27.90 -6.00 0.83
C ARG A 178 -27.81 -7.15 -0.17
N ARG A 179 -27.92 -6.85 -1.46
CA ARG A 179 -27.77 -7.86 -2.55
C ARG A 179 -26.31 -8.03 -2.99
N SER A 180 -25.40 -7.22 -2.48
CA SER A 180 -23.96 -7.43 -2.67
C SER A 180 -23.51 -8.66 -1.89
N ASN A 181 -22.53 -9.37 -2.43
CA ASN A 181 -21.86 -10.44 -1.70
C ASN A 181 -21.15 -9.91 -0.44
N GLU A 182 -20.80 -8.63 -0.43
CA GLU A 182 -20.13 -7.94 0.67
C GLU A 182 -20.91 -6.64 0.98
N PRO A 183 -22.05 -6.68 1.68
CA PRO A 183 -22.80 -5.49 2.04
C PRO A 183 -22.02 -4.67 3.07
N GLY A 184 -22.21 -3.34 3.06
CA GLY A 184 -21.59 -2.44 4.03
C GLY A 184 -21.75 -0.97 3.66
N PRO A 185 -21.53 -0.05 4.62
CA PRO A 185 -21.73 1.38 4.42
C PRO A 185 -20.69 2.04 3.51
N GLY A 186 -19.54 1.42 3.27
CA GLY A 186 -18.42 2.09 2.65
C GLY A 186 -17.96 3.29 3.47
N LEU A 187 -17.60 4.37 2.78
CA LEU A 187 -17.31 5.68 3.38
C LEU A 187 -18.50 6.64 3.26
N SER A 188 -19.73 6.11 3.17
CA SER A 188 -20.93 6.93 3.15
C SER A 188 -21.05 7.72 4.45
N GLY A 189 -21.10 9.06 4.36
CA GLY A 189 -21.13 9.95 5.52
C GLY A 189 -19.80 10.10 6.26
N PHE A 190 -18.71 9.53 5.76
CA PHE A 190 -17.38 9.73 6.35
C PHE A 190 -16.92 11.19 6.12
N ASP A 191 -16.54 11.86 7.20
CA ASP A 191 -15.98 13.21 7.12
C ASP A 191 -14.47 13.16 6.86
N PHE A 192 -14.08 13.37 5.60
CA PHE A 192 -12.67 13.39 5.19
C PHE A 192 -11.86 14.53 5.86
N SER A 193 -12.49 15.57 6.42
CA SER A 193 -11.80 16.63 7.13
C SER A 193 -11.20 16.17 8.47
N THR A 194 -11.65 15.02 8.97
CA THR A 194 -11.07 14.38 10.16
C THR A 194 -9.68 13.80 9.91
N ILE A 195 -9.32 13.54 8.64
CA ILE A 195 -7.98 13.08 8.27
C ILE A 195 -7.01 14.27 8.35
N LYS A 196 -6.07 14.22 9.29
CA LYS A 196 -5.11 15.32 9.53
C LYS A 196 -3.85 15.24 8.70
N ILE A 197 -3.59 14.10 8.07
CA ILE A 197 -2.48 13.88 7.16
C ILE A 197 -2.88 14.25 5.71
N PRO A 198 -1.93 14.56 4.81
CA PRO A 198 -2.22 14.79 3.39
C PRO A 198 -2.97 13.62 2.74
N VAL A 199 -3.98 13.91 1.93
CA VAL A 199 -4.78 12.91 1.20
C VAL A 199 -4.68 13.14 -0.29
N LEU A 200 -4.51 12.05 -1.07
CA LEU A 200 -4.60 12.02 -2.52
C LEU A 200 -5.73 11.08 -2.93
N PHE A 201 -6.64 11.55 -3.78
CA PHE A 201 -7.60 10.69 -4.47
C PHE A 201 -7.06 10.27 -5.85
N VAL A 202 -7.35 9.03 -6.24
CA VAL A 202 -6.96 8.48 -7.56
C VAL A 202 -8.14 7.72 -8.13
N HIS A 203 -8.74 8.20 -9.22
CA HIS A 203 -9.91 7.57 -9.80
C HIS A 203 -9.85 7.48 -11.32
N HIS A 204 -10.39 6.40 -11.85
CA HIS A 204 -10.55 6.25 -13.29
C HIS A 204 -11.86 6.91 -13.73
N VAL A 205 -11.83 7.79 -14.74
CA VAL A 205 -12.98 8.57 -15.20
C VAL A 205 -14.13 7.69 -15.75
N ALA A 206 -13.79 6.51 -16.26
CA ALA A 206 -14.74 5.53 -16.77
C ALA A 206 -15.00 4.36 -15.78
N ASP A 207 -14.73 4.54 -14.48
CA ASP A 207 -15.09 3.52 -13.48
C ASP A 207 -16.63 3.40 -13.41
N GLN A 208 -17.14 2.23 -13.79
CA GLN A 208 -18.56 1.91 -13.79
C GLN A 208 -19.02 1.20 -12.51
N CYS A 209 -18.15 1.03 -11.54
CA CYS A 209 -18.52 0.46 -10.24
C CYS A 209 -19.41 1.43 -9.45
N GLY A 210 -20.65 1.04 -9.18
CA GLY A 210 -21.64 1.92 -8.57
C GLY A 210 -21.31 2.43 -7.17
N VAL A 211 -20.37 1.78 -6.45
CA VAL A 211 -19.96 2.18 -5.09
C VAL A 211 -18.72 3.06 -5.08
N THR A 212 -18.03 3.21 -6.22
CA THR A 212 -16.79 4.00 -6.38
C THR A 212 -16.87 5.01 -7.53
N PRO A 213 -17.97 5.76 -7.71
CA PRO A 213 -18.12 6.59 -8.89
C PRO A 213 -17.10 7.74 -8.91
N TYR A 214 -16.49 7.98 -10.07
CA TYR A 214 -15.55 9.08 -10.29
C TYR A 214 -16.15 10.45 -9.88
N SER A 215 -17.44 10.66 -10.13
CA SER A 215 -18.12 11.92 -9.80
C SER A 215 -18.06 12.28 -8.31
N ASP A 216 -17.99 11.30 -7.42
CA ASP A 216 -17.90 11.57 -5.97
C ASP A 216 -16.49 12.02 -5.58
N ALA A 217 -15.44 11.47 -6.21
CA ALA A 217 -14.07 11.97 -6.06
C ALA A 217 -13.91 13.38 -6.66
N ALA A 218 -14.49 13.62 -7.83
CA ALA A 218 -14.43 14.92 -8.50
C ALA A 218 -15.03 16.06 -7.66
N ARG A 219 -16.08 15.80 -6.86
CA ARG A 219 -16.65 16.78 -5.92
C ARG A 219 -15.71 17.19 -4.79
N LEU A 220 -14.68 16.39 -4.52
CA LEU A 220 -13.71 16.66 -3.48
C LEU A 220 -12.44 17.34 -4.01
N SER A 221 -12.31 17.52 -5.33
CA SER A 221 -11.09 18.03 -5.98
C SER A 221 -10.74 19.46 -5.60
N ASP A 222 -11.70 20.27 -5.14
CA ASP A 222 -11.44 21.61 -4.61
C ASP A 222 -10.70 21.62 -3.26
N ARG A 223 -10.76 20.50 -2.54
CA ARG A 223 -10.17 20.35 -1.21
C ARG A 223 -8.97 19.41 -1.18
N TYR A 224 -8.96 18.43 -2.06
CA TYR A 224 -7.95 17.35 -2.09
C TYR A 224 -7.44 17.15 -3.52
N PRO A 225 -6.15 16.95 -3.72
CA PRO A 225 -5.61 16.60 -5.02
C PRO A 225 -6.27 15.31 -5.54
N LEU A 226 -6.60 15.30 -6.83
CA LEU A 226 -7.19 14.17 -7.54
C LEU A 226 -6.35 13.84 -8.77
N ILE A 227 -5.95 12.59 -8.91
CA ILE A 227 -5.43 12.04 -10.15
C ILE A 227 -6.59 11.37 -10.91
N SER A 228 -6.92 11.94 -12.07
CA SER A 228 -7.93 11.43 -12.98
C SER A 228 -7.25 10.53 -14.03
N VAL A 229 -7.61 9.25 -14.05
CA VAL A 229 -7.05 8.26 -14.97
C VAL A 229 -8.05 7.99 -16.08
N ALA A 230 -7.58 8.01 -17.33
CA ALA A 230 -8.39 7.71 -18.51
C ALA A 230 -7.68 6.68 -19.42
N GLY A 231 -8.42 6.09 -20.34
CA GLY A 231 -7.90 5.11 -21.29
C GLY A 231 -7.70 3.72 -20.67
N GLY A 232 -6.64 3.05 -21.06
CA GLY A 232 -6.35 1.68 -20.63
C GLY A 232 -6.87 0.61 -21.57
N LEU A 233 -6.92 -0.63 -21.09
CA LEU A 233 -7.35 -1.79 -21.86
C LEU A 233 -8.86 -2.05 -21.69
N PRO A 234 -9.51 -2.68 -22.65
CA PRO A 234 -10.89 -3.14 -22.49
C PRO A 234 -11.04 -4.02 -21.23
N PRO A 235 -12.17 -3.90 -20.50
CA PRO A 235 -12.38 -4.66 -19.27
C PRO A 235 -12.41 -6.17 -19.53
N LYS A 236 -11.82 -6.93 -18.63
CA LYS A 236 -11.77 -8.40 -18.61
C LYS A 236 -12.54 -8.99 -17.43
N SER A 237 -13.18 -8.14 -16.63
CA SER A 237 -13.97 -8.50 -15.46
C SER A 237 -15.17 -7.57 -15.32
N THR A 238 -16.05 -7.83 -14.35
CA THR A 238 -17.19 -6.96 -14.05
C THR A 238 -16.75 -5.59 -13.54
N PRO A 239 -17.61 -4.56 -13.58
CA PRO A 239 -17.22 -3.18 -13.27
C PRO A 239 -16.51 -2.96 -11.94
N CYS A 240 -16.88 -3.67 -10.88
CA CYS A 240 -16.27 -3.51 -9.55
C CYS A 240 -15.08 -4.43 -9.30
N GLU A 241 -14.63 -5.15 -10.32
CA GLU A 241 -13.52 -6.09 -10.19
C GLU A 241 -12.19 -5.51 -10.73
N ALA A 242 -11.11 -6.17 -10.38
CA ALA A 242 -9.75 -5.67 -10.55
C ALA A 242 -9.30 -5.49 -12.02
N PHE A 243 -9.85 -6.28 -12.96
CA PHE A 243 -9.45 -6.24 -14.37
C PHE A 243 -10.41 -5.41 -15.23
N SER A 244 -10.77 -4.26 -14.75
CA SER A 244 -11.60 -3.23 -15.39
C SER A 244 -11.01 -1.84 -15.17
N ALA A 245 -11.71 -0.77 -15.56
CA ALA A 245 -11.37 0.61 -15.24
C ALA A 245 -11.26 0.84 -13.73
N HIS A 246 -12.08 0.16 -12.92
CA HIS A 246 -12.01 0.18 -11.46
C HIS A 246 -10.62 -0.20 -10.91
N GLY A 247 -9.93 -1.13 -11.55
CA GLY A 247 -8.58 -1.54 -11.19
C GLY A 247 -7.49 -0.90 -12.05
N PHE A 248 -7.78 0.14 -12.82
CA PHE A 248 -6.82 0.85 -13.69
C PHE A 248 -6.16 -0.07 -14.73
N LEU A 249 -6.91 -1.03 -15.30
CA LEU A 249 -6.39 -2.03 -16.23
C LEU A 249 -5.71 -1.39 -17.43
N GLY A 250 -4.41 -1.66 -17.61
CA GLY A 250 -3.57 -1.10 -18.67
C GLY A 250 -3.08 0.33 -18.43
N LYS A 251 -3.31 0.85 -17.20
CA LYS A 251 -2.79 2.15 -16.72
C LYS A 251 -2.10 2.04 -15.37
N GLU A 252 -1.74 0.83 -14.97
CA GLU A 252 -1.14 0.57 -13.65
C GLU A 252 0.15 1.36 -13.45
N SER A 253 1.09 1.26 -14.39
CA SER A 253 2.42 1.87 -14.26
C SER A 253 2.36 3.39 -14.21
N GLU A 254 1.60 4.01 -15.12
CA GLU A 254 1.44 5.47 -15.16
C GLU A 254 0.70 5.98 -13.92
N THR A 255 -0.28 5.22 -13.42
CA THR A 255 -1.01 5.58 -12.20
C THR A 255 -0.10 5.53 -10.99
N VAL A 256 0.66 4.44 -10.82
CA VAL A 256 1.64 4.30 -9.72
C VAL A 256 2.72 5.38 -9.81
N ASP A 257 3.17 5.75 -11.01
CA ASP A 257 4.16 6.81 -11.21
C ASP A 257 3.69 8.14 -10.60
N GLN A 258 2.43 8.55 -10.87
CA GLN A 258 1.90 9.79 -10.30
C GLN A 258 1.66 9.69 -8.78
N ILE A 259 1.22 8.53 -8.28
CA ILE A 259 1.10 8.30 -6.83
C ILE A 259 2.46 8.46 -6.15
N VAL A 260 3.51 7.81 -6.68
CA VAL A 260 4.86 7.88 -6.09
C VAL A 260 5.43 9.29 -6.20
N ASN A 261 5.21 10.00 -7.31
CA ASN A 261 5.65 11.39 -7.44
C ASN A 261 5.00 12.27 -6.34
N TRP A 262 3.69 12.12 -6.08
CA TRP A 262 3.03 12.81 -4.98
C TRP A 262 3.62 12.42 -3.61
N MET A 263 3.80 11.13 -3.34
CA MET A 263 4.40 10.64 -2.08
C MET A 263 5.78 11.26 -1.82
N LEU A 264 6.58 11.39 -2.86
CA LEU A 264 7.95 11.90 -2.78
C LEU A 264 8.05 13.43 -2.94
N LYS A 265 6.90 14.12 -2.95
CA LYS A 265 6.80 15.59 -3.12
C LYS A 265 7.47 16.07 -4.42
N LYS A 266 7.43 15.24 -5.46
CA LYS A 266 7.87 15.59 -6.82
C LYS A 266 6.70 16.17 -7.62
N PRO A 267 6.94 16.89 -8.71
CA PRO A 267 5.89 17.26 -9.63
C PRO A 267 5.15 16.03 -10.15
N PHE A 268 3.82 16.05 -10.11
CA PHE A 268 2.96 14.98 -10.59
C PHE A 268 1.85 15.54 -11.47
N ARG A 269 1.34 14.72 -12.39
CA ARG A 269 0.23 15.06 -13.27
C ARG A 269 -1.09 14.64 -12.61
N GLN A 270 -2.06 15.54 -12.62
CA GLN A 270 -3.42 15.24 -12.19
C GLN A 270 -4.24 14.47 -13.26
N GLU A 271 -3.70 14.32 -14.46
CA GLU A 271 -4.30 13.55 -15.53
C GLU A 271 -3.33 12.48 -16.05
N VAL A 272 -3.82 11.25 -16.14
CA VAL A 272 -3.17 10.09 -16.79
C VAL A 272 -4.06 9.71 -17.97
N LYS A 273 -3.51 9.77 -19.19
CA LYS A 273 -4.21 9.46 -20.45
C LYS A 273 -3.54 8.33 -21.20
#